data_86d5b18b920fab1e2456490f316d0d69
#
_entry.id   86d5b18b920fab1e2456490f316d0d69
#
_cell.length_a   1.000
_cell.length_b   1.000
_cell.length_c   1.000
_cell.angle_alpha   90.00
_cell.angle_beta   90.00
_cell.angle_gamma   90.00
#
_symmetry.space_group_name_H-M   'P 1'
#
loop_
_entity.id
_entity.type
_entity.pdbx_description
1 polymer ?
#
loop_
_entity_poly.entity_id
_entity_poly.type
_entity_poly.pdbx_seq_one_letter_code
_entity_poly.pdbx_strand_id
1 'polypeptide(L)'
;MEKEVDIVALGELLIDFTEAGKSKDNRKLFEQNPGGAPANLLTVASHMGYRTEFTGKVGRDMHGAFLKNTLRQEGIGTAYLLEDEKYFTTLA
;
A
#
# COMPACT_ATOMS: atom_id res chain seq x y z
N MET A 1 -14.91 12.93 -20.70
CA MET A 1 -14.84 11.48 -20.87
C MET A 1 -14.49 10.80 -19.58
N GLU A 2 -15.28 9.87 -19.17
CA GLU A 2 -15.05 9.14 -17.94
C GLU A 2 -13.90 8.18 -18.10
N LYS A 3 -13.13 8.07 -17.02
CA LYS A 3 -12.09 7.06 -16.96
C LYS A 3 -12.71 5.74 -16.54
N GLU A 4 -12.48 4.75 -17.31
CA GLU A 4 -12.86 3.39 -16.93
C GLU A 4 -11.72 2.71 -16.26
N VAL A 5 -12.02 1.94 -15.21
CA VAL A 5 -11.03 1.16 -14.49
C VAL A 5 -10.98 -0.21 -15.13
N ASP A 6 -9.79 -0.66 -15.49
CA ASP A 6 -9.60 -1.96 -16.10
C ASP A 6 -9.55 -3.07 -15.05
N ILE A 7 -8.91 -2.81 -13.93
CA ILE A 7 -8.72 -3.82 -12.88
C ILE A 7 -8.95 -3.19 -11.51
N VAL A 8 -9.83 -3.83 -10.73
CA VAL A 8 -10.07 -3.46 -9.34
C VAL A 8 -9.64 -4.63 -8.48
N ALA A 9 -8.85 -4.36 -7.46
CA ALA A 9 -8.52 -5.35 -6.45
C ALA A 9 -9.14 -4.97 -5.12
N LEU A 10 -9.68 -5.96 -4.44
CA LEU A 10 -10.22 -5.83 -3.09
C LEU A 10 -9.40 -6.70 -2.17
N GLY A 11 -8.94 -6.14 -1.09
CA GLY A 11 -8.19 -6.95 -0.15
C GLY A 11 -7.51 -6.16 0.95
N GLU A 12 -6.55 -6.80 1.56
CA GLU A 12 -5.81 -6.25 2.66
C GLU A 12 -4.54 -5.58 2.17
N LEU A 13 -4.26 -4.43 2.75
CA LEU A 13 -3.03 -3.69 2.53
C LEU A 13 -2.35 -3.55 3.90
N LEU A 14 -1.09 -3.91 3.96
CA LEU A 14 -0.37 -3.96 5.22
C LEU A 14 1.07 -3.48 5.07
N ILE A 15 1.71 -3.25 6.20
CA ILE A 15 3.14 -2.96 6.25
C ILE A 15 3.90 -4.22 6.61
N ASP A 16 4.89 -4.53 5.80
CA ASP A 16 5.80 -5.65 6.03
C ASP A 16 7.14 -5.09 6.47
N PHE A 17 7.58 -5.44 7.67
CA PHE A 17 8.87 -5.01 8.17
C PHE A 17 9.93 -6.07 7.91
N THR A 18 10.99 -5.69 7.23
CA THR A 18 12.12 -6.57 6.92
C THR A 18 13.37 -6.06 7.63
N GLU A 19 14.10 -6.95 8.27
CA GLU A 19 15.33 -6.57 8.94
C GLU A 19 16.36 -6.07 7.93
N ALA A 20 16.95 -4.91 8.21
CA ALA A 20 17.84 -4.19 7.28
C ALA A 20 19.18 -3.82 7.93
N GLY A 21 19.70 -4.68 8.81
CA GLY A 21 20.98 -4.45 9.43
C GLY A 21 20.89 -3.65 10.72
N LYS A 22 21.98 -2.93 11.02
CA LYS A 22 22.09 -2.19 12.28
C LYS A 22 22.54 -0.75 12.05
N SER A 23 22.09 0.14 12.92
CA SER A 23 22.52 1.52 12.93
C SER A 23 23.93 1.66 13.52
N LYS A 24 24.47 2.88 13.50
CA LYS A 24 25.75 3.20 14.13
C LYS A 24 25.75 2.89 15.64
N ASP A 25 24.59 2.99 16.27
CA ASP A 25 24.41 2.69 17.71
C ASP A 25 24.12 1.24 17.98
N ASN A 26 24.35 0.36 17.02
CA ASN A 26 24.13 -1.08 17.14
C ASN A 26 22.66 -1.46 17.40
N ARG A 27 21.72 -0.65 16.90
CA ARG A 27 20.28 -0.92 16.99
C ARG A 27 19.81 -1.58 15.71
N LYS A 28 18.88 -2.52 15.83
CA LYS A 28 18.28 -3.15 14.66
C LYS A 28 17.47 -2.14 13.86
N LEU A 29 17.65 -2.19 12.55
CA LEU A 29 16.87 -1.40 11.61
C LEU A 29 15.94 -2.30 10.85
N PHE A 30 14.77 -1.75 10.50
CA PHE A 30 13.78 -2.45 9.69
C PHE A 30 13.36 -1.59 8.52
N GLU A 31 13.25 -2.21 7.35
CA GLU A 31 12.66 -1.57 6.20
C GLU A 31 11.14 -1.68 6.27
N GLN A 32 10.48 -0.58 5.97
CA GLN A 32 9.04 -0.52 5.87
C GLN A 32 8.64 -0.81 4.43
N ASN A 33 7.97 -1.92 4.19
CA ASN A 33 7.59 -2.34 2.85
C ASN A 33 6.08 -2.45 2.73
N PRO A 34 5.50 -1.98 1.62
CA PRO A 34 4.08 -2.24 1.37
C PRO A 34 3.89 -3.72 1.06
N GLY A 35 2.88 -4.31 1.66
CA GLY A 35 2.57 -5.73 1.50
C GLY A 35 1.10 -5.93 1.15
N GLY A 36 0.80 -7.15 0.73
CA GLY A 36 -0.55 -7.52 0.33
C GLY A 36 -0.57 -7.96 -1.14
N ALA A 37 -0.96 -9.21 -1.39
CA ALA A 37 -0.93 -9.77 -2.74
C ALA A 37 -1.77 -8.99 -3.76
N PRO A 38 -2.99 -8.51 -3.42
CA PRO A 38 -3.77 -7.74 -4.39
C PRO A 38 -3.07 -6.44 -4.83
N ALA A 39 -2.42 -5.73 -3.91
CA ALA A 39 -1.72 -4.51 -4.26
C ALA A 39 -0.50 -4.79 -5.16
N ASN A 40 0.21 -5.89 -4.90
CA ASN A 40 1.34 -6.28 -5.73
C ASN A 40 0.90 -6.59 -7.16
N LEU A 41 -0.23 -7.25 -7.31
CA LEU A 41 -0.81 -7.54 -8.63
C LEU A 41 -1.13 -6.23 -9.37
N LEU A 42 -1.75 -5.27 -8.68
CA LEU A 42 -2.09 -3.98 -9.28
C LEU A 42 -0.87 -3.18 -9.70
N THR A 43 0.21 -3.28 -8.94
CA THR A 43 1.47 -2.60 -9.30
C THR A 43 1.97 -3.10 -10.65
N VAL A 44 1.99 -4.41 -10.85
CA VAL A 44 2.40 -5.00 -12.12
C VAL A 44 1.46 -4.54 -13.25
N ALA A 45 0.15 -4.62 -13.03
CA ALA A 45 -0.83 -4.24 -14.04
C ALA A 45 -0.72 -2.75 -14.40
N SER A 46 -0.51 -1.89 -13.41
CA SER A 46 -0.35 -0.46 -13.62
C SER A 46 0.88 -0.17 -14.48
N HIS A 47 1.99 -0.85 -14.23
CA HIS A 47 3.20 -0.69 -15.03
C HIS A 47 3.03 -1.19 -16.48
N MET A 48 2.04 -2.05 -16.71
CA MET A 48 1.68 -2.52 -18.05
C MET A 48 0.71 -1.59 -18.77
N GLY A 49 0.31 -0.50 -18.14
CA GLY A 49 -0.56 0.49 -18.74
C GLY A 49 -2.04 0.34 -18.43
N TYR A 50 -2.42 -0.61 -17.60
CA TYR A 50 -3.82 -0.77 -17.19
C TYR A 50 -4.20 0.27 -16.14
N ARG A 51 -5.46 0.66 -16.15
CA ARG A 51 -6.03 1.53 -15.11
C ARG A 51 -6.44 0.66 -13.94
N THR A 52 -5.85 0.93 -12.80
CA THR A 52 -6.02 0.09 -11.62
C THR A 52 -6.62 0.88 -10.48
N GLU A 53 -7.40 0.20 -9.64
CA GLU A 53 -8.01 0.79 -8.46
C GLU A 53 -7.91 -0.20 -7.32
N PHE A 54 -7.53 0.28 -6.15
CA PHE A 54 -7.48 -0.56 -4.96
C PHE A 54 -8.63 -0.20 -4.02
N THR A 55 -9.38 -1.20 -3.60
CA THR A 55 -10.46 -1.06 -2.63
C THR A 55 -10.05 -1.79 -1.34
N GLY A 56 -10.00 -1.08 -0.25
CA GLY A 56 -9.59 -1.64 1.01
C GLY A 56 -9.62 -0.61 2.12
N LYS A 57 -8.94 -0.92 3.21
CA LYS A 57 -8.92 -0.07 4.38
C LYS A 57 -7.52 -0.03 4.99
N VAL A 58 -7.11 1.15 5.42
CA VAL A 58 -5.91 1.36 6.22
C VAL A 58 -6.26 2.19 7.43
N GLY A 59 -5.39 2.19 8.43
CA GLY A 59 -5.57 3.09 9.57
C GLY A 59 -5.24 4.53 9.22
N ARG A 60 -5.83 5.46 9.94
CA ARG A 60 -5.46 6.86 9.81
C ARG A 60 -4.20 7.11 10.65
N ASP A 61 -3.08 6.63 10.17
CA ASP A 61 -1.79 6.70 10.83
C ASP A 61 -0.68 6.87 9.78
N MET A 62 0.56 6.98 10.26
CA MET A 62 1.69 7.18 9.35
C MET A 62 1.89 6.01 8.40
N HIS A 63 1.57 4.80 8.82
CA HIS A 63 1.69 3.61 7.98
C HIS A 63 0.62 3.59 6.90
N GLY A 64 -0.60 3.99 7.24
CA GLY A 64 -1.68 4.14 6.27
C GLY A 64 -1.36 5.20 5.23
N ALA A 65 -0.80 6.32 5.65
CA ALA A 65 -0.38 7.39 4.74
C ALA A 65 0.73 6.91 3.80
N PHE A 66 1.69 6.17 4.33
CA PHE A 66 2.77 5.58 3.52
C PHE A 66 2.20 4.64 2.44
N LEU A 67 1.28 3.77 2.81
CA LEU A 67 0.67 2.83 1.88
C LEU A 67 -0.12 3.55 0.78
N LYS A 68 -0.91 4.54 1.17
CA LYS A 68 -1.70 5.32 0.21
C LYS A 68 -0.79 6.04 -0.79
N ASN A 69 0.28 6.65 -0.28
CA ASN A 69 1.25 7.32 -1.13
C ASN A 69 1.95 6.36 -2.09
N THR A 70 2.31 5.18 -1.59
CA THR A 70 2.96 4.15 -2.41
C THR A 70 2.06 3.73 -3.56
N LEU A 71 0.77 3.50 -3.29
CA LEU A 71 -0.18 3.16 -4.34
C LEU A 71 -0.26 4.25 -5.40
N ARG A 72 -0.31 5.51 -4.97
CA ARG A 72 -0.36 6.65 -5.89
C ARG A 72 0.89 6.75 -6.74
N GLN A 73 2.06 6.53 -6.17
CA GLN A 73 3.33 6.55 -6.90
C GLN A 73 3.39 5.45 -7.94
N GLU A 74 2.75 4.33 -7.70
CA GLU A 74 2.67 3.23 -8.66
C GLU A 74 1.54 3.42 -9.69
N GLY A 75 0.83 4.52 -9.62
CA GLY A 75 -0.25 4.82 -10.56
C GLY A 75 -1.56 4.10 -10.26
N ILE A 76 -1.70 3.57 -9.05
CA ILE A 76 -2.92 2.87 -8.63
C ILE A 76 -3.89 3.87 -8.02
N GLY A 77 -5.16 3.80 -8.43
CA GLY A 77 -6.20 4.67 -7.89
C GLY A 77 -6.52 4.34 -6.44
N THR A 78 -6.75 5.37 -5.64
CA THR A 78 -7.01 5.24 -4.20
C THR A 78 -8.35 5.84 -3.78
N ALA A 79 -9.26 6.07 -4.73
CA ALA A 79 -10.55 6.69 -4.44
C ALA A 79 -11.39 5.89 -3.45
N TYR A 80 -11.22 4.56 -3.45
CA TYR A 80 -11.98 3.66 -2.58
C TYR A 80 -11.13 3.06 -1.47
N LEU A 81 -9.98 3.66 -1.20
CA LEU A 81 -9.17 3.30 -0.06
C LEU A 81 -9.65 4.08 1.16
N LEU A 82 -10.27 3.37 2.09
CA LEU A 82 -10.84 3.97 3.28
C LEU A 82 -9.79 4.10 4.38
N GLU A 83 -9.87 5.21 5.11
CA GLU A 83 -9.04 5.43 6.29
C GLU A 83 -9.90 5.25 7.54
N ASP A 84 -9.44 4.40 8.47
CA ASP A 84 -10.16 4.10 9.69
C ASP A 84 -9.52 4.83 10.86
N GLU A 85 -10.32 5.57 11.61
CA GLU A 85 -9.84 6.30 12.78
C GLU A 85 -9.67 5.42 14.02
N LYS A 86 -10.34 4.27 14.06
CA LYS A 86 -10.35 3.39 15.21
C LYS A 86 -9.29 2.30 15.19
N TYR A 87 -8.96 1.81 13.99
CA TYR A 87 -8.05 0.69 13.85
C TYR A 87 -6.77 1.15 13.18
N PHE A 88 -5.67 0.61 13.66
CA PHE A 88 -4.37 0.88 13.07
C PHE A 88 -4.14 0.07 11.80
N THR A 89 -3.24 0.56 10.95
CA THR A 89 -2.78 -0.20 9.79
C THR A 89 -2.14 -1.51 10.27
N THR A 90 -2.43 -2.60 9.58
CA THR A 90 -1.86 -3.91 9.92
C THR A 90 -0.36 -3.91 9.68
N LEU A 91 0.38 -4.40 10.65
CA LEU A 91 1.84 -4.55 10.59
C LEU A 91 2.19 -6.04 10.64
N ALA A 92 3.17 -6.41 9.87
CA ALA A 92 3.66 -7.79 9.84
C ALA A 92 5.16 -7.89 10.05
#